data_ebf92a2d47df2b1c2b440bdddaa58f10
#
_entry.id   ebf92a2d47df2b1c2b440bdddaa58f10
#
_cell.length_a   1.000
_cell.length_b   1.000
_cell.length_c   1.000
_cell.angle_alpha   90.00
_cell.angle_beta   90.00
_cell.angle_gamma   90.00
#
_symmetry.space_group_name_H-M   'P 1'
#
loop_
_entity.id
_entity.type
_entity.pdbx_description
1 polymer ?
#
loop_
_entity_poly.entity_id
_entity_poly.type
_entity_poly.pdbx_seq_one_letter_code
_entity_poly.pdbx_strand_id
1 'polypeptide(L)'
;MDVAQVRNAILRVARALEAHKDRLTELDQAMGDGDLGITAGKMAAALSAYAADEPSVADVGTYVAQAGMAVNRAASSSLGTLLATAAMRAGKEVRGQDGVDAADLARMLTAADVGIQERGKTGPGNKTIIDVVHPAAEAFAGAVAEGADVAVAAGRMLEAARAGRDAVTPLRSRVGRASWVGERTEGLVDPGCEAGVVILEAIASSTEDT
;
A
#
# COMPACT_ATOMS: atom_id res chain seq x y z
N MET A 1 -15.53 9.94 0.93
CA MET A 1 -15.72 8.48 1.21
C MET A 1 -16.11 8.31 2.66
N ASP A 2 -17.15 7.53 2.94
CA ASP A 2 -17.55 7.14 4.29
C ASP A 2 -16.93 5.79 4.73
N VAL A 3 -17.23 5.34 5.94
CA VAL A 3 -16.72 4.06 6.50
C VAL A 3 -17.12 2.86 5.65
N ALA A 4 -18.33 2.84 5.07
CA ALA A 4 -18.78 1.72 4.24
C ALA A 4 -18.01 1.64 2.91
N GLN A 5 -17.74 2.77 2.29
CA GLN A 5 -16.91 2.86 1.08
C GLN A 5 -15.46 2.47 1.36
N VAL A 6 -14.90 2.89 2.50
CA VAL A 6 -13.54 2.47 2.93
C VAL A 6 -13.48 0.97 3.22
N ARG A 7 -14.52 0.40 3.86
CA ARG A 7 -14.65 -1.05 4.05
C ARG A 7 -14.59 -1.80 2.72
N ASN A 8 -15.34 -1.33 1.72
CA ASN A 8 -15.32 -1.93 0.39
C ASN A 8 -13.93 -1.84 -0.26
N ALA A 9 -13.22 -0.71 -0.10
CA ALA A 9 -11.84 -0.57 -0.57
C ALA A 9 -10.91 -1.59 0.11
N ILE A 10 -11.01 -1.76 1.42
CA ILE A 10 -10.23 -2.77 2.17
C ILE A 10 -10.53 -4.19 1.68
N LEU A 11 -11.78 -4.52 1.40
CA LEU A 11 -12.14 -5.84 0.84
C LEU A 11 -11.58 -6.05 -0.57
N ARG A 12 -11.51 -5.00 -1.40
CA ARG A 12 -10.83 -5.09 -2.71
C ARG A 12 -9.34 -5.34 -2.54
N VAL A 13 -8.67 -4.62 -1.64
CA VAL A 13 -7.26 -4.86 -1.31
C VAL A 13 -7.04 -6.30 -0.84
N ALA A 14 -7.88 -6.83 0.02
CA ALA A 14 -7.79 -8.21 0.48
C ALA A 14 -7.90 -9.20 -0.68
N ARG A 15 -8.87 -9.02 -1.58
CA ARG A 15 -9.04 -9.88 -2.76
C ARG A 15 -7.86 -9.78 -3.72
N ALA A 16 -7.34 -8.57 -3.94
CA ALA A 16 -6.19 -8.36 -4.82
C ALA A 16 -4.92 -9.03 -4.28
N LEU A 17 -4.65 -8.91 -2.97
CA LEU A 17 -3.51 -9.58 -2.33
C LEU A 17 -3.63 -11.10 -2.42
N GLU A 18 -4.81 -11.67 -2.20
CA GLU A 18 -5.05 -13.11 -2.34
C GLU A 18 -4.86 -13.57 -3.79
N ALA A 19 -5.36 -12.82 -4.76
CA ALA A 19 -5.24 -13.14 -6.18
C ALA A 19 -3.79 -13.09 -6.70
N HIS A 20 -2.95 -12.24 -6.10
CA HIS A 20 -1.56 -12.04 -6.54
C HIS A 20 -0.53 -12.79 -5.69
N LYS A 21 -0.94 -13.59 -4.70
CA LYS A 21 0.00 -14.25 -3.78
C LYS A 21 1.03 -15.14 -4.48
N ASP A 22 0.62 -15.89 -5.50
CA ASP A 22 1.52 -16.78 -6.23
C ASP A 22 2.55 -15.96 -7.02
N ARG A 23 2.12 -14.88 -7.67
CA ARG A 23 3.01 -13.95 -8.37
C ARG A 23 4.02 -13.29 -7.41
N LEU A 24 3.57 -12.87 -6.24
CA LEU A 24 4.45 -12.29 -5.21
C LEU A 24 5.46 -13.32 -4.68
N THR A 25 5.05 -14.59 -4.56
CA THR A 25 5.96 -15.70 -4.21
C THR A 25 7.04 -15.89 -5.29
N GLU A 26 6.66 -15.95 -6.56
CA GLU A 26 7.61 -16.10 -7.68
C GLU A 26 8.66 -14.98 -7.71
N LEU A 27 8.21 -13.72 -7.57
CA LEU A 27 9.10 -12.57 -7.54
C LEU A 27 10.06 -12.62 -6.35
N ASP A 28 9.55 -12.98 -5.18
CA ASP A 28 10.35 -13.05 -3.97
C ASP A 28 11.33 -14.22 -3.98
N GLN A 29 10.97 -15.37 -4.56
CA GLN A 29 11.89 -16.50 -4.75
C GLN A 29 13.09 -16.15 -5.64
N ALA A 30 12.91 -15.24 -6.59
CA ALA A 30 13.99 -14.81 -7.48
C ALA A 30 15.05 -13.96 -6.76
N MET A 31 14.70 -13.25 -5.68
CA MET A 31 15.57 -12.30 -5.01
C MET A 31 15.49 -12.30 -3.47
N GLY A 32 14.75 -13.23 -2.89
CA GLY A 32 14.55 -13.37 -1.43
C GLY A 32 14.35 -14.81 -1.02
N ASP A 33 13.57 -15.03 0.03
CA ASP A 33 13.25 -16.35 0.59
C ASP A 33 11.89 -16.91 0.15
N GLY A 34 11.13 -16.17 -0.68
CA GLY A 34 9.87 -16.63 -1.27
C GLY A 34 8.68 -16.61 -0.30
N ASP A 35 8.76 -15.91 0.83
CA ASP A 35 7.70 -15.90 1.84
C ASP A 35 6.66 -14.78 1.64
N LEU A 36 6.85 -13.90 0.64
CA LEU A 36 6.00 -12.74 0.46
C LEU A 36 4.55 -13.09 0.09
N GLY A 37 4.35 -14.13 -0.73
CA GLY A 37 2.99 -14.59 -1.03
C GLY A 37 2.27 -15.15 0.20
N ILE A 38 2.98 -15.82 1.11
CA ILE A 38 2.41 -16.26 2.40
C ILE A 38 2.03 -15.03 3.24
N THR A 39 2.88 -14.02 3.25
CA THR A 39 2.61 -12.74 3.93
C THR A 39 1.37 -12.06 3.33
N ALA A 40 1.25 -11.98 2.00
CA ALA A 40 0.11 -11.40 1.30
C ALA A 40 -1.20 -12.14 1.65
N GLY A 41 -1.19 -13.47 1.66
CA GLY A 41 -2.34 -14.28 2.07
C GLY A 41 -2.77 -14.03 3.52
N LYS A 42 -1.81 -13.90 4.45
CA LYS A 42 -2.11 -13.55 5.85
C LYS A 42 -2.73 -12.14 5.97
N MET A 43 -2.21 -11.16 5.22
CA MET A 43 -2.78 -9.81 5.18
C MET A 43 -4.20 -9.84 4.61
N ALA A 44 -4.41 -10.56 3.51
CA ALA A 44 -5.72 -10.70 2.87
C ALA A 44 -6.76 -11.30 3.83
N ALA A 45 -6.41 -12.39 4.51
CA ALA A 45 -7.29 -13.03 5.49
C ALA A 45 -7.61 -12.09 6.67
N ALA A 46 -6.62 -11.37 7.19
CA ALA A 46 -6.82 -10.44 8.30
C ALA A 46 -7.73 -9.25 7.92
N LEU A 47 -7.54 -8.68 6.73
CA LEU A 47 -8.39 -7.59 6.23
C LEU A 47 -9.83 -8.06 5.97
N SER A 48 -9.99 -9.25 5.38
CA SER A 48 -11.31 -9.85 5.15
C SER A 48 -12.05 -10.13 6.45
N ALA A 49 -11.38 -10.72 7.44
CA ALA A 49 -11.97 -10.98 8.77
C ALA A 49 -12.36 -9.67 9.47
N TYR A 50 -11.46 -8.67 9.47
CA TYR A 50 -11.73 -7.37 10.07
C TYR A 50 -12.96 -6.70 9.43
N ALA A 51 -13.07 -6.73 8.11
CA ALA A 51 -14.20 -6.12 7.40
C ALA A 51 -15.51 -6.92 7.60
N ALA A 52 -15.43 -8.25 7.79
CA ALA A 52 -16.60 -9.10 8.03
C ALA A 52 -17.21 -8.92 9.43
N ASP A 53 -16.39 -8.65 10.43
CA ASP A 53 -16.83 -8.43 11.82
C ASP A 53 -17.65 -7.13 11.99
N GLU A 54 -17.76 -6.30 10.94
CA GLU A 54 -18.49 -5.02 10.95
C GLU A 54 -18.23 -4.22 12.24
N PRO A 55 -16.96 -3.94 12.56
CA PRO A 55 -16.67 -3.29 13.82
C PRO A 55 -17.46 -1.99 13.91
N SER A 56 -18.15 -1.79 15.04
CA SER A 56 -18.90 -0.56 15.32
C SER A 56 -17.94 0.61 15.53
N VAL A 57 -17.42 1.12 14.41
CA VAL A 57 -16.46 2.22 14.37
C VAL A 57 -17.13 3.40 13.68
N ALA A 58 -17.21 4.52 14.38
CA ALA A 58 -17.96 5.69 13.94
C ALA A 58 -17.20 6.53 12.90
N ASP A 59 -15.87 6.42 12.81
CA ASP A 59 -15.05 7.30 11.97
C ASP A 59 -14.07 6.54 11.06
N VAL A 60 -13.80 7.14 9.91
CA VAL A 60 -12.91 6.59 8.87
C VAL A 60 -11.49 6.36 9.39
N GLY A 61 -10.96 7.31 10.15
CA GLY A 61 -9.58 7.24 10.64
C GLY A 61 -9.36 6.08 11.58
N THR A 62 -10.27 5.87 12.53
CA THR A 62 -10.23 4.72 13.45
C THR A 62 -10.39 3.41 12.68
N TYR A 63 -11.28 3.36 11.67
CA TYR A 63 -11.48 2.15 10.86
C TYR A 63 -10.21 1.74 10.11
N VAL A 64 -9.56 2.67 9.43
CA VAL A 64 -8.30 2.43 8.70
C VAL A 64 -7.18 2.03 9.66
N ALA A 65 -7.03 2.71 10.80
CA ALA A 65 -5.99 2.38 11.77
C ALA A 65 -6.18 0.97 12.38
N GLN A 66 -7.41 0.56 12.66
CA GLN A 66 -7.71 -0.78 13.18
C GLN A 66 -7.47 -1.86 12.13
N ALA A 67 -7.77 -1.62 10.84
CA ALA A 67 -7.39 -2.51 9.75
C ALA A 67 -5.87 -2.70 9.70
N GLY A 68 -5.09 -1.62 9.83
CA GLY A 68 -3.63 -1.69 9.95
C GLY A 68 -3.16 -2.54 11.14
N MET A 69 -3.80 -2.40 12.30
CA MET A 69 -3.48 -3.23 13.47
C MET A 69 -3.83 -4.72 13.24
N ALA A 70 -4.90 -5.03 12.52
CA ALA A 70 -5.23 -6.41 12.15
C ALA A 70 -4.15 -7.02 11.26
N VAL A 71 -3.67 -6.29 10.25
CA VAL A 71 -2.53 -6.69 9.41
C VAL A 71 -1.27 -6.92 10.25
N ASN A 72 -0.92 -6.01 11.15
CA ASN A 72 0.29 -6.12 11.98
C ASN A 72 0.28 -7.37 12.86
N ARG A 73 -0.89 -7.75 13.39
CA ARG A 73 -1.03 -8.97 14.20
C ARG A 73 -0.89 -10.26 13.39
N ALA A 74 -1.39 -10.26 12.16
CA ALA A 74 -1.44 -11.46 11.33
C ALA A 74 -0.16 -11.68 10.50
N ALA A 75 0.48 -10.60 10.06
CA ALA A 75 1.61 -10.61 9.14
C ALA A 75 2.81 -9.88 9.75
N SER A 76 3.50 -10.53 10.68
CA SER A 76 4.69 -9.98 11.38
C SER A 76 5.96 -10.05 10.50
N SER A 77 5.84 -9.67 9.23
CA SER A 77 6.95 -9.53 8.28
C SER A 77 7.37 -8.06 8.14
N SER A 78 8.49 -7.80 7.45
CA SER A 78 8.92 -6.43 7.15
C SER A 78 7.83 -5.68 6.38
N LEU A 79 7.31 -6.25 5.28
CA LEU A 79 6.26 -5.60 4.48
C LEU A 79 4.97 -5.43 5.27
N GLY A 80 4.51 -6.45 6.00
CA GLY A 80 3.30 -6.37 6.83
C GLY A 80 3.39 -5.25 7.86
N THR A 81 4.55 -5.10 8.52
CA THR A 81 4.79 -4.01 9.48
C THR A 81 4.82 -2.63 8.81
N LEU A 82 5.39 -2.50 7.61
CA LEU A 82 5.41 -1.23 6.86
C LEU A 82 3.99 -0.81 6.46
N LEU A 83 3.21 -1.72 5.89
CA LEU A 83 1.84 -1.45 5.47
C LEU A 83 0.89 -1.17 6.65
N ALA A 84 1.07 -1.88 7.76
CA ALA A 84 0.35 -1.58 8.99
C ALA A 84 0.67 -0.18 9.52
N THR A 85 1.95 0.23 9.47
CA THR A 85 2.38 1.58 9.86
C THR A 85 1.75 2.63 8.93
N ALA A 86 1.75 2.38 7.62
CA ALA A 86 1.09 3.23 6.62
C ALA A 86 -0.39 3.45 6.95
N ALA A 87 -1.14 2.38 7.18
CA ALA A 87 -2.57 2.46 7.51
C ALA A 87 -2.82 3.20 8.84
N MET A 88 -2.00 2.93 9.87
CA MET A 88 -2.14 3.63 11.15
C MET A 88 -1.83 5.13 11.03
N ARG A 89 -0.83 5.52 10.24
CA ARG A 89 -0.49 6.93 9.99
C ARG A 89 -1.57 7.62 9.16
N ALA A 90 -2.03 6.99 8.08
CA ALA A 90 -3.12 7.48 7.27
C ALA A 90 -4.40 7.70 8.10
N GLY A 91 -4.80 6.72 8.91
CA GLY A 91 -5.98 6.81 9.75
C GLY A 91 -5.87 7.91 10.82
N LYS A 92 -4.67 8.21 11.31
CA LYS A 92 -4.45 9.29 12.28
C LYS A 92 -4.81 10.66 11.72
N GLU A 93 -4.57 10.90 10.42
CA GLU A 93 -4.82 12.20 9.76
C GLU A 93 -6.31 12.58 9.72
N VAL A 94 -7.19 11.58 9.73
CA VAL A 94 -8.65 11.78 9.58
C VAL A 94 -9.44 11.19 10.77
N ARG A 95 -8.79 11.07 11.92
CA ARG A 95 -9.44 10.54 13.11
C ARG A 95 -10.61 11.42 13.54
N GLY A 96 -11.77 10.79 13.81
CA GLY A 96 -12.99 11.48 14.20
C GLY A 96 -13.80 12.03 13.03
N GLN A 97 -13.41 11.75 11.78
CA GLN A 97 -14.16 12.15 10.59
C GLN A 97 -15.08 11.01 10.12
N ASP A 98 -16.37 11.30 9.96
CA ASP A 98 -17.37 10.35 9.44
C ASP A 98 -17.20 10.08 7.94
N GLY A 99 -16.57 11.00 7.22
CA GLY A 99 -16.26 10.92 5.81
C GLY A 99 -15.00 11.69 5.45
N VAL A 100 -14.38 11.33 4.34
CA VAL A 100 -13.14 11.93 3.82
C VAL A 100 -13.32 12.43 2.39
N ASP A 101 -12.77 13.59 2.09
CA ASP A 101 -12.72 14.18 0.76
C ASP A 101 -11.38 13.94 0.05
N ALA A 102 -11.17 14.55 -1.12
CA ALA A 102 -9.94 14.40 -1.89
C ALA A 102 -8.71 14.95 -1.14
N ALA A 103 -8.85 16.06 -0.43
CA ALA A 103 -7.77 16.65 0.33
C ALA A 103 -7.39 15.77 1.53
N ASP A 104 -8.37 15.16 2.19
CA ASP A 104 -8.16 14.17 3.23
C ASP A 104 -7.39 12.96 2.71
N LEU A 105 -7.80 12.40 1.57
CA LEU A 105 -7.12 11.27 0.92
C LEU A 105 -5.67 11.60 0.57
N ALA A 106 -5.41 12.82 0.09
CA ALA A 106 -4.04 13.28 -0.18
C ALA A 106 -3.20 13.31 1.10
N ARG A 107 -3.74 13.84 2.23
CA ARG A 107 -3.04 13.82 3.52
C ARG A 107 -2.80 12.39 4.03
N MET A 108 -3.80 11.51 3.89
CA MET A 108 -3.68 10.11 4.27
C MET A 108 -2.56 9.39 3.51
N LEU A 109 -2.49 9.58 2.19
CA LEU A 109 -1.44 8.98 1.35
C LEU A 109 -0.05 9.54 1.69
N THR A 110 0.07 10.85 1.90
CA THR A 110 1.32 11.48 2.32
C THR A 110 1.77 10.95 3.69
N ALA A 111 0.85 10.83 4.65
CA ALA A 111 1.18 10.29 5.98
C ALA A 111 1.56 8.79 5.92
N ALA A 112 0.95 8.02 5.02
CA ALA A 112 1.31 6.63 4.77
C ALA A 112 2.74 6.52 4.23
N ASP A 113 3.10 7.32 3.21
CA ASP A 113 4.44 7.39 2.63
C ASP A 113 5.49 7.73 3.69
N VAL A 114 5.31 8.82 4.42
CA VAL A 114 6.21 9.23 5.51
C VAL A 114 6.34 8.12 6.55
N GLY A 115 5.23 7.47 6.91
CA GLY A 115 5.24 6.36 7.87
C GLY A 115 6.06 5.16 7.42
N ILE A 116 5.98 4.81 6.14
CA ILE A 116 6.78 3.72 5.54
C ILE A 116 8.26 4.10 5.54
N GLN A 117 8.62 5.31 5.12
CA GLN A 117 10.00 5.78 5.07
C GLN A 117 10.65 5.82 6.46
N GLU A 118 9.98 6.39 7.45
CA GLU A 118 10.45 6.44 8.84
C GLU A 118 10.63 5.03 9.44
N ARG A 119 9.64 4.15 9.22
CA ARG A 119 9.67 2.78 9.74
C ARG A 119 10.70 1.92 9.06
N GLY A 120 10.84 2.06 7.74
CA GLY A 120 11.81 1.33 6.91
C GLY A 120 13.22 1.89 7.01
N LYS A 121 13.39 3.10 7.55
CA LYS A 121 14.67 3.82 7.62
C LYS A 121 15.35 3.89 6.25
N THR A 122 14.59 4.11 5.20
CA THR A 122 15.06 4.18 3.82
C THR A 122 14.18 5.15 3.03
N GLY A 123 14.61 5.52 1.84
CA GLY A 123 13.91 6.45 0.96
C GLY A 123 13.90 5.96 -0.48
N PRO A 124 13.41 6.79 -1.42
CA PRO A 124 13.36 6.48 -2.85
C PRO A 124 14.73 6.11 -3.42
N GLY A 125 14.75 5.27 -4.46
CA GLY A 125 15.95 4.81 -5.16
C GLY A 125 16.62 3.58 -4.54
N ASN A 126 16.04 3.00 -3.50
CA ASN A 126 16.60 1.82 -2.83
C ASN A 126 15.96 0.48 -3.27
N LYS A 127 15.05 0.53 -4.24
CA LYS A 127 14.32 -0.61 -4.80
C LYS A 127 13.48 -1.30 -3.74
N THR A 128 12.45 -0.59 -3.28
CA THR A 128 11.52 -1.02 -2.23
C THR A 128 10.11 -0.51 -2.52
N ILE A 129 9.12 -0.90 -1.74
CA ILE A 129 7.74 -0.36 -1.81
C ILE A 129 7.69 1.17 -1.79
N ILE A 130 8.69 1.85 -1.22
CA ILE A 130 8.76 3.32 -1.17
C ILE A 130 8.85 3.90 -2.58
N ASP A 131 9.56 3.23 -3.48
CA ASP A 131 9.70 3.65 -4.88
C ASP A 131 8.38 3.62 -5.67
N VAL A 132 7.35 3.02 -5.10
CA VAL A 132 5.97 3.01 -5.61
C VAL A 132 5.09 3.98 -4.85
N VAL A 133 5.11 3.93 -3.52
CA VAL A 133 4.19 4.70 -2.68
C VAL A 133 4.54 6.19 -2.68
N HIS A 134 5.82 6.55 -2.67
CA HIS A 134 6.25 7.94 -2.65
C HIS A 134 5.81 8.71 -3.90
N PRO A 135 6.17 8.31 -5.14
CA PRO A 135 5.72 9.04 -6.33
C PRO A 135 4.19 8.99 -6.50
N ALA A 136 3.54 7.92 -6.05
CA ALA A 136 2.09 7.82 -6.07
C ALA A 136 1.42 8.86 -5.16
N ALA A 137 1.92 9.03 -3.93
CA ALA A 137 1.40 10.01 -2.98
C ALA A 137 1.61 11.45 -3.49
N GLU A 138 2.79 11.75 -4.05
CA GLU A 138 3.09 13.06 -4.64
C GLU A 138 2.18 13.36 -5.83
N ALA A 139 1.98 12.39 -6.74
CA ALA A 139 1.14 12.57 -7.93
C ALA A 139 -0.34 12.79 -7.55
N PHE A 140 -0.86 12.04 -6.56
CA PHE A 140 -2.22 12.23 -6.06
C PHE A 140 -2.39 13.61 -5.43
N ALA A 141 -1.49 13.98 -4.51
CA ALA A 141 -1.55 15.27 -3.82
C ALA A 141 -1.41 16.45 -4.79
N GLY A 142 -0.53 16.36 -5.79
CA GLY A 142 -0.36 17.36 -6.84
C GLY A 142 -1.64 17.53 -7.67
N ALA A 143 -2.26 16.44 -8.10
CA ALA A 143 -3.50 16.47 -8.86
C ALA A 143 -4.65 17.13 -8.05
N VAL A 144 -4.79 16.78 -6.77
CA VAL A 144 -5.79 17.37 -5.88
C VAL A 144 -5.53 18.88 -5.69
N ALA A 145 -4.28 19.29 -5.53
CA ALA A 145 -3.91 20.70 -5.41
C ALA A 145 -4.20 21.51 -6.69
N GLU A 146 -4.16 20.87 -7.85
CA GLU A 146 -4.57 21.45 -9.15
C GLU A 146 -6.10 21.48 -9.34
N GLY A 147 -6.88 20.94 -8.40
CA GLY A 147 -8.34 20.90 -8.46
C GLY A 147 -8.91 19.72 -9.27
N ALA A 148 -8.10 18.70 -9.53
CA ALA A 148 -8.59 17.48 -10.19
C ALA A 148 -9.57 16.72 -9.27
N ASP A 149 -10.52 16.02 -9.87
CA ASP A 149 -11.36 15.09 -9.14
C ASP A 149 -10.58 13.84 -8.68
N VAL A 150 -11.19 13.06 -7.78
CA VAL A 150 -10.55 11.88 -7.18
C VAL A 150 -10.19 10.83 -8.24
N ALA A 151 -11.00 10.66 -9.28
CA ALA A 151 -10.75 9.67 -10.33
C ALA A 151 -9.51 10.05 -11.16
N VAL A 152 -9.39 11.31 -11.56
CA VAL A 152 -8.20 11.84 -12.26
C VAL A 152 -6.97 11.75 -11.36
N ALA A 153 -7.08 12.13 -10.08
CA ALA A 153 -5.97 12.03 -9.13
C ALA A 153 -5.53 10.56 -8.93
N ALA A 154 -6.47 9.63 -8.83
CA ALA A 154 -6.18 8.19 -8.74
C ALA A 154 -5.50 7.65 -10.00
N GLY A 155 -5.90 8.10 -11.19
CA GLY A 155 -5.24 7.74 -12.45
C GLY A 155 -3.78 8.17 -12.46
N ARG A 156 -3.47 9.44 -12.09
CA ARG A 156 -2.09 9.94 -11.98
C ARG A 156 -1.28 9.20 -10.91
N MET A 157 -1.89 8.88 -9.80
CA MET A 157 -1.30 8.05 -8.73
C MET A 157 -0.84 6.70 -9.27
N LEU A 158 -1.71 6.00 -10.01
CA LEU A 158 -1.39 4.66 -10.55
C LEU A 158 -0.31 4.71 -11.62
N GLU A 159 -0.33 5.73 -12.49
CA GLU A 159 0.72 5.94 -13.48
C GLU A 159 2.08 6.15 -12.80
N ALA A 160 2.14 7.02 -11.79
CA ALA A 160 3.35 7.29 -11.02
C ALA A 160 3.82 6.05 -10.24
N ALA A 161 2.91 5.27 -9.66
CA ALA A 161 3.22 4.03 -8.96
C ALA A 161 3.91 3.00 -9.89
N ARG A 162 3.35 2.76 -11.06
CA ARG A 162 3.89 1.84 -12.06
C ARG A 162 5.24 2.33 -12.58
N ALA A 163 5.34 3.62 -12.91
CA ALA A 163 6.60 4.23 -13.35
C ALA A 163 7.70 4.11 -12.29
N GLY A 164 7.38 4.31 -11.02
CA GLY A 164 8.30 4.15 -9.89
C GLY A 164 8.84 2.72 -9.77
N ARG A 165 7.96 1.69 -9.84
CA ARG A 165 8.36 0.28 -9.90
C ARG A 165 9.31 0.01 -11.06
N ASP A 166 8.95 0.48 -12.25
CA ASP A 166 9.70 0.19 -13.47
C ASP A 166 11.06 0.90 -13.47
N ALA A 167 11.13 2.12 -12.93
CA ALA A 167 12.38 2.90 -12.81
C ALA A 167 13.44 2.22 -11.93
N VAL A 168 13.02 1.51 -10.86
CA VAL A 168 13.96 0.82 -9.98
C VAL A 168 14.22 -0.64 -10.39
N THR A 169 13.47 -1.19 -11.33
CA THR A 169 13.65 -2.57 -11.82
C THR A 169 15.08 -2.83 -12.28
N PRO A 170 15.77 -1.96 -13.07
CA PRO A 170 17.15 -2.18 -13.46
C PRO A 170 18.17 -2.09 -12.32
N LEU A 171 17.79 -1.49 -11.18
CA LEU A 171 18.73 -1.21 -10.10
C LEU A 171 18.98 -2.45 -9.24
N ARG A 172 20.08 -2.42 -8.47
CA ARG A 172 20.36 -3.37 -7.39
C ARG A 172 19.57 -2.98 -6.13
N SER A 173 18.97 -3.95 -5.46
CA SER A 173 18.35 -3.76 -4.14
C SER A 173 19.42 -3.37 -3.10
N ARG A 174 19.16 -2.31 -2.34
CA ARG A 174 20.10 -1.75 -1.36
C ARG A 174 19.72 -2.03 0.08
N VAL A 175 18.49 -2.44 0.33
CA VAL A 175 17.96 -2.69 1.67
C VAL A 175 17.13 -3.98 1.72
N GLY A 176 16.86 -4.44 2.92
CA GLY A 176 16.09 -5.66 3.14
C GLY A 176 16.85 -6.94 2.75
N ARG A 177 16.13 -8.07 2.68
CA ARG A 177 16.71 -9.39 2.36
C ARG A 177 17.26 -9.43 0.94
N ALA A 178 16.62 -8.78 -0.02
CA ALA A 178 17.06 -8.72 -1.39
C ALA A 178 18.48 -8.11 -1.55
N SER A 179 18.91 -7.23 -0.64
CA SER A 179 20.27 -6.69 -0.66
C SER A 179 21.36 -7.73 -0.45
N TRP A 180 21.05 -8.87 0.18
CA TRP A 180 22.01 -9.95 0.44
C TRP A 180 22.36 -10.75 -0.81
N VAL A 181 21.46 -10.78 -1.80
CA VAL A 181 21.70 -11.46 -3.09
C VAL A 181 22.32 -10.53 -4.14
N GLY A 182 22.46 -9.25 -3.82
CA GLY A 182 23.30 -8.29 -4.55
C GLY A 182 22.90 -8.11 -6.02
N GLU A 183 23.86 -8.33 -6.94
CA GLU A 183 23.70 -8.13 -8.39
C GLU A 183 22.56 -8.97 -9.01
N ARG A 184 22.22 -10.10 -8.40
CA ARG A 184 21.12 -10.96 -8.89
C ARG A 184 19.75 -10.28 -8.88
N THR A 185 19.62 -9.14 -8.19
CA THR A 185 18.37 -8.37 -8.15
C THR A 185 18.23 -7.39 -9.32
N GLU A 186 19.29 -7.15 -10.10
CA GLU A 186 19.27 -6.23 -11.22
C GLU A 186 18.39 -6.78 -12.36
N GLY A 187 17.53 -5.95 -12.93
CA GLY A 187 16.57 -6.32 -13.96
C GLY A 187 15.34 -7.10 -13.48
N LEU A 188 15.26 -7.44 -12.20
CA LEU A 188 14.09 -8.09 -11.60
C LEU A 188 13.16 -7.09 -10.94
N VAL A 189 11.86 -7.30 -11.06
CA VAL A 189 10.84 -6.50 -10.35
C VAL A 189 10.93 -6.80 -8.86
N ASP A 190 11.01 -5.76 -8.03
CA ASP A 190 10.98 -5.91 -6.57
C ASP A 190 9.60 -6.38 -6.10
N PRO A 191 9.51 -7.45 -5.30
CA PRO A 191 8.22 -7.99 -4.84
C PRO A 191 7.45 -7.03 -3.93
N GLY A 192 8.14 -6.16 -3.18
CA GLY A 192 7.51 -5.11 -2.39
C GLY A 192 6.94 -3.99 -3.25
N CYS A 193 7.64 -3.60 -4.34
CA CYS A 193 7.11 -2.68 -5.34
C CYS A 193 5.86 -3.23 -6.00
N GLU A 194 5.88 -4.50 -6.41
CA GLU A 194 4.71 -5.14 -7.02
C GLU A 194 3.52 -5.18 -6.06
N ALA A 195 3.72 -5.56 -4.80
CA ALA A 195 2.68 -5.53 -3.79
C ALA A 195 2.10 -4.12 -3.59
N GLY A 196 2.95 -3.08 -3.63
CA GLY A 196 2.53 -1.68 -3.57
C GLY A 196 1.61 -1.29 -4.72
N VAL A 197 1.97 -1.66 -5.97
CA VAL A 197 1.14 -1.43 -7.16
C VAL A 197 -0.21 -2.13 -7.03
N VAL A 198 -0.22 -3.41 -6.68
CA VAL A 198 -1.45 -4.21 -6.48
C VAL A 198 -2.40 -3.56 -5.46
N ILE A 199 -1.87 -3.07 -4.34
CA ILE A 199 -2.65 -2.41 -3.29
C ILE A 199 -3.24 -1.09 -3.80
N LEU A 200 -2.43 -0.25 -4.46
CA LEU A 200 -2.89 1.05 -4.97
C LEU A 200 -3.94 0.89 -6.09
N GLU A 201 -3.79 -0.10 -6.98
CA GLU A 201 -4.79 -0.44 -7.98
C GLU A 201 -6.13 -0.85 -7.35
N ALA A 202 -6.08 -1.70 -6.32
CA ALA A 202 -7.30 -2.13 -5.61
C ALA A 202 -7.98 -0.97 -4.85
N ILE A 203 -7.22 0.00 -4.35
CA ILE A 203 -7.77 1.22 -3.74
C ILE A 203 -8.41 2.11 -4.81
N ALA A 204 -7.73 2.33 -5.92
CA ALA A 204 -8.19 3.23 -6.99
C ALA A 204 -9.46 2.72 -7.70
N SER A 205 -9.63 1.41 -7.87
CA SER A 205 -10.83 0.82 -8.47
C SER A 205 -12.13 1.15 -7.72
N SER A 206 -12.05 1.74 -6.53
CA SER A 206 -13.21 2.26 -5.78
C SER A 206 -13.80 3.54 -6.36
N THR A 207 -13.07 4.24 -7.20
CA THR A 207 -13.50 5.55 -7.74
C THR A 207 -14.33 5.42 -9.01
N GLU A 208 -14.40 4.23 -9.60
CA GLU A 208 -15.16 3.96 -10.83
C GLU A 208 -16.64 3.57 -10.55
N ASP A 209 -16.98 3.23 -9.31
CA ASP A 209 -18.34 2.79 -8.92
C ASP A 209 -19.22 3.93 -8.36
N THR A 210 -18.84 5.22 -8.54
CA THR A 210 -19.59 6.40 -8.06
C THR A 210 -20.07 7.24 -9.21
#